data_633550f1908ec2e5adb5440da9e316b3
#
_entry.id   633550f1908ec2e5adb5440da9e316b3
#
_cell.length_a   1.000
_cell.length_b   1.000
_cell.length_c   1.000
_cell.angle_alpha   90.00
_cell.angle_beta   90.00
_cell.angle_gamma   90.00
#
_symmetry.space_group_name_H-M   'P 1'
#
loop_
_entity.id
_entity.type
_entity.pdbx_description
1 polymer ?
#
loop_
_entity_poly.entity_id
_entity_poly.type
_entity_poly.pdbx_seq_one_letter_code
_entity_poly.pdbx_strand_id
1 'polypeptide(L)'
;MKRGMLRRLPAAAAALLAVGVFGACSGAKTSTSSSPATSSAPAASARVTIVSDAATIGAFTPPSVTVSAGQTVEWTFQDANPHTVTADDGSFTSIKTGLANGKTYSHTFGQAGTYKYHCFIHPQMLGTVGVQ
;
A
#
# COMPACT_ATOMS: atom_id res chain seq x y z
N MET A 1 16.87 -12.00 43.16
CA MET A 1 17.83 -13.14 43.24
C MET A 1 17.57 -14.14 42.14
N LYS A 2 18.60 -14.55 41.37
CA LYS A 2 18.82 -15.49 40.29
C LYS A 2 19.04 -14.77 38.96
N ARG A 3 20.27 -14.37 38.60
CA ARG A 3 21.43 -15.07 38.01
C ARG A 3 20.93 -15.92 36.83
N GLY A 4 21.15 -15.59 35.52
CA GLY A 4 22.44 -15.40 34.86
C GLY A 4 22.66 -16.62 33.96
N MET A 5 22.74 -16.45 32.66
CA MET A 5 23.49 -17.41 31.84
C MET A 5 23.89 -16.76 30.52
N LEU A 6 25.09 -16.21 30.54
CA LEU A 6 25.91 -15.91 29.36
C LEU A 6 26.26 -17.26 28.70
N ARG A 7 25.97 -17.43 27.42
CA ARG A 7 26.61 -18.48 26.61
C ARG A 7 27.49 -17.85 25.53
N ARG A 8 28.75 -18.10 25.72
CA ARG A 8 29.88 -17.69 24.87
C ARG A 8 29.89 -18.50 23.56
N LEU A 9 30.28 -17.82 22.48
CA LEU A 9 30.69 -18.37 21.19
C LEU A 9 31.99 -19.20 21.31
N PRO A 10 32.28 -20.10 20.37
CA PRO A 10 33.64 -20.21 19.88
C PRO A 10 33.78 -19.87 18.40
N ALA A 11 34.85 -19.14 18.15
CA ALA A 11 35.45 -18.90 16.85
C ALA A 11 36.15 -20.18 16.37
N ALA A 12 36.06 -20.46 15.08
CA ALA A 12 37.02 -21.36 14.41
C ALA A 12 37.34 -20.74 13.04
N ALA A 13 38.58 -20.33 12.95
CA ALA A 13 39.28 -19.97 11.72
C ALA A 13 39.71 -21.22 10.99
N ALA A 14 39.62 -21.25 9.66
CA ALA A 14 40.45 -22.11 8.82
C ALA A 14 40.65 -21.41 7.47
N ALA A 15 41.88 -20.98 7.25
CA ALA A 15 42.44 -20.54 5.98
C ALA A 15 42.81 -21.75 5.15
N LEU A 16 42.53 -21.72 3.84
CA LEU A 16 43.24 -22.51 2.85
C LEU A 16 43.35 -21.73 1.52
N LEU A 17 44.61 -21.41 1.21
CA LEU A 17 45.09 -20.91 -0.05
C LEU A 17 45.06 -22.04 -1.11
N ALA A 18 44.54 -21.74 -2.28
CA ALA A 18 44.87 -22.47 -3.51
C ALA A 18 45.03 -21.50 -4.66
N VAL A 19 46.25 -21.45 -5.17
CA VAL A 19 46.71 -20.79 -6.39
C VAL A 19 46.38 -21.70 -7.57
N GLY A 20 45.86 -21.17 -8.68
CA GLY A 20 45.60 -21.95 -9.90
C GLY A 20 45.22 -21.08 -11.09
N VAL A 21 46.21 -20.60 -11.78
CA VAL A 21 46.47 -20.58 -13.25
C VAL A 21 45.43 -19.99 -14.23
N PHE A 22 45.89 -18.97 -14.95
CA PHE A 22 45.54 -18.35 -16.23
C PHE A 22 44.60 -19.16 -17.16
N GLY A 23 43.59 -18.45 -17.66
CA GLY A 23 42.85 -18.74 -18.86
C GLY A 23 42.29 -17.45 -19.46
N ALA A 24 43.03 -16.91 -20.41
CA ALA A 24 42.54 -15.79 -21.23
C ALA A 24 41.47 -16.30 -22.21
N CYS A 25 40.29 -15.75 -22.19
CA CYS A 25 39.36 -15.75 -23.32
C CYS A 25 38.65 -14.42 -23.39
N SER A 26 38.97 -13.71 -24.46
CA SER A 26 38.24 -12.56 -24.98
C SER A 26 36.77 -12.87 -25.19
N GLY A 27 35.90 -11.92 -24.91
CA GLY A 27 34.64 -11.94 -25.60
C GLY A 27 33.47 -11.40 -24.76
N ALA A 28 32.91 -10.36 -25.32
CA ALA A 28 31.55 -9.84 -25.09
C ALA A 28 31.31 -9.06 -23.79
N LYS A 29 31.40 -7.76 -23.91
CA LYS A 29 30.74 -6.79 -23.05
C LYS A 29 29.24 -6.98 -23.15
N THR A 30 28.67 -7.77 -22.26
CA THR A 30 27.23 -7.74 -21.98
C THR A 30 27.04 -6.66 -20.94
N SER A 31 26.74 -5.46 -21.40
CA SER A 31 26.22 -4.40 -20.53
C SER A 31 24.87 -4.85 -20.00
N THR A 32 24.87 -5.47 -18.84
CA THR A 32 23.64 -5.68 -18.07
C THR A 32 23.24 -4.32 -17.54
N SER A 33 22.44 -3.61 -18.33
CA SER A 33 21.73 -2.42 -17.90
C SER A 33 20.73 -2.89 -16.84
N SER A 34 21.13 -2.81 -15.58
CA SER A 34 20.21 -2.88 -14.44
C SER A 34 19.39 -1.61 -14.47
N SER A 35 18.31 -1.63 -15.23
CA SER A 35 17.26 -0.62 -15.10
C SER A 35 16.78 -0.66 -13.66
N PRO A 36 16.81 0.45 -12.90
CA PRO A 36 16.17 0.47 -11.60
C PRO A 36 14.70 0.17 -11.86
N ALA A 37 14.21 -0.94 -11.31
CA ALA A 37 12.79 -1.21 -11.25
C ALA A 37 12.16 -0.09 -10.42
N THR A 38 11.65 0.93 -11.11
CA THR A 38 10.75 1.91 -10.54
C THR A 38 9.55 1.09 -10.10
N SER A 39 9.43 0.86 -8.80
CA SER A 39 8.25 0.26 -8.19
C SER A 39 7.11 1.25 -8.40
N SER A 40 6.51 1.17 -9.58
CA SER A 40 5.28 1.88 -9.92
C SER A 40 4.20 1.27 -9.04
N ALA A 41 3.70 2.01 -8.07
CA ALA A 41 2.48 1.62 -7.37
C ALA A 41 1.42 1.26 -8.41
N PRO A 42 0.64 0.18 -8.24
CA PRO A 42 -0.36 -0.21 -9.21
C PRO A 42 -1.28 0.97 -9.48
N ALA A 43 -1.46 1.31 -10.75
CA ALA A 43 -2.37 2.39 -11.15
C ALA A 43 -3.78 2.08 -10.62
N ALA A 44 -4.44 3.07 -10.02
CA ALA A 44 -5.79 2.90 -9.51
C ALA A 44 -6.74 2.55 -10.67
N SER A 45 -7.53 1.49 -10.48
CA SER A 45 -8.51 1.00 -11.46
C SER A 45 -9.82 1.77 -11.38
N ALA A 46 -10.14 2.33 -10.21
CA ALA A 46 -11.25 3.24 -9.99
C ALA A 46 -10.85 4.36 -9.03
N ARG A 47 -11.52 5.50 -9.16
CA ARG A 47 -11.29 6.69 -8.34
C ARG A 47 -12.57 7.19 -7.73
N VAL A 48 -12.47 7.60 -6.47
CA VAL A 48 -13.53 8.28 -5.73
C VAL A 48 -12.96 9.61 -5.24
N THR A 49 -13.69 10.68 -5.44
CA THR A 49 -13.30 12.00 -4.94
C THR A 49 -14.11 12.33 -3.70
N ILE A 50 -13.47 12.84 -2.66
CA ILE A 50 -14.13 13.38 -1.49
C ILE A 50 -14.28 14.88 -1.70
N VAL A 51 -15.52 15.34 -1.78
CA VAL A 51 -15.86 16.74 -2.06
C VAL A 51 -16.70 17.33 -0.93
N SER A 52 -16.73 18.65 -0.81
CA SER A 52 -17.62 19.34 0.10
C SER A 52 -19.07 19.08 -0.26
N ASP A 53 -19.90 18.85 0.74
CA ASP A 53 -21.36 18.71 0.63
C ASP A 53 -22.04 19.34 1.84
N ALA A 54 -22.98 20.25 1.60
CA ALA A 54 -23.62 21.01 2.66
C ALA A 54 -24.57 20.16 3.54
N ALA A 55 -25.09 19.05 3.02
CA ALA A 55 -26.04 18.20 3.73
C ALA A 55 -25.35 17.19 4.66
N THR A 56 -24.18 16.69 4.27
CA THR A 56 -23.45 15.63 4.97
C THR A 56 -22.06 16.05 5.43
N ILE A 57 -21.70 17.33 5.25
CA ILE A 57 -20.36 17.91 5.55
C ILE A 57 -19.27 17.32 4.65
N GLY A 58 -19.63 16.55 3.63
CA GLY A 58 -18.75 15.93 2.64
C GLY A 58 -19.44 14.76 1.95
N ALA A 59 -18.99 14.43 0.74
CA ALA A 59 -19.52 13.32 -0.03
C ALA A 59 -18.42 12.53 -0.74
N PHE A 60 -18.63 11.22 -0.88
CA PHE A 60 -17.88 10.36 -1.80
C PHE A 60 -18.49 10.46 -3.20
N THR A 61 -17.70 10.84 -4.19
CA THR A 61 -18.17 11.04 -5.57
C THR A 61 -17.29 10.24 -6.55
N PRO A 62 -17.85 9.26 -7.28
CA PRO A 62 -19.19 8.70 -7.09
C PRO A 62 -19.32 7.94 -5.76
N PRO A 63 -20.55 7.79 -5.21
CA PRO A 63 -20.75 7.07 -3.94
C PRO A 63 -20.59 5.55 -4.08
N SER A 64 -20.57 5.03 -5.31
CA SER A 64 -20.35 3.59 -5.58
C SER A 64 -19.46 3.41 -6.79
N VAL A 65 -18.53 2.46 -6.68
CA VAL A 65 -17.64 2.03 -7.77
C VAL A 65 -17.60 0.51 -7.84
N THR A 66 -17.30 -0.04 -9.03
CA THR A 66 -17.11 -1.47 -9.24
C THR A 66 -15.72 -1.72 -9.81
N VAL A 67 -15.02 -2.71 -9.27
CA VAL A 67 -13.70 -3.16 -9.72
C VAL A 67 -13.64 -4.69 -9.76
N SER A 68 -12.63 -5.26 -10.43
CA SER A 68 -12.35 -6.69 -10.36
C SER A 68 -11.46 -7.03 -9.16
N ALA A 69 -11.49 -8.27 -8.70
CA ALA A 69 -10.58 -8.75 -7.67
C ALA A 69 -9.10 -8.53 -8.09
N GLY A 70 -8.29 -8.10 -7.16
CA GLY A 70 -6.90 -7.69 -7.38
C GLY A 70 -6.72 -6.22 -7.80
N GLN A 71 -7.81 -5.49 -8.06
CA GLN A 71 -7.72 -4.09 -8.47
C GLN A 71 -7.73 -3.11 -7.27
N THR A 72 -7.24 -1.90 -7.54
CA THR A 72 -7.06 -0.85 -6.55
C THR A 72 -8.06 0.28 -6.77
N VAL A 73 -8.69 0.73 -5.70
CA VAL A 73 -9.47 1.97 -5.65
C VAL A 73 -8.66 3.04 -4.95
N GLU A 74 -8.66 4.24 -5.52
CA GLU A 74 -8.03 5.43 -4.93
C GLU A 74 -9.08 6.46 -4.55
N TRP A 75 -8.99 6.96 -3.32
CA TRP A 75 -9.78 8.09 -2.82
C TRP A 75 -8.92 9.34 -2.80
N THR A 76 -9.39 10.39 -3.50
CA THR A 76 -8.72 11.70 -3.54
C THR A 76 -9.50 12.69 -2.70
N PHE A 77 -8.86 13.30 -1.73
CA PHE A 77 -9.47 14.27 -0.81
C PHE A 77 -9.36 15.67 -1.39
N GLN A 78 -10.49 16.27 -1.75
CA GLN A 78 -10.60 17.63 -2.29
C GLN A 78 -11.36 18.59 -1.36
N ASP A 79 -11.89 18.08 -0.24
CA ASP A 79 -12.49 18.91 0.79
C ASP A 79 -11.40 19.49 1.71
N ALA A 80 -11.62 20.71 2.18
CA ALA A 80 -10.78 21.36 3.19
C ALA A 80 -10.95 20.73 4.58
N ASN A 81 -12.13 20.15 4.86
CA ASN A 81 -12.39 19.43 6.09
C ASN A 81 -11.71 18.05 6.08
N PRO A 82 -11.29 17.53 7.25
CA PRO A 82 -10.73 16.20 7.34
C PRO A 82 -11.82 15.13 7.20
N HIS A 83 -11.54 14.10 6.38
CA HIS A 83 -12.39 12.93 6.16
C HIS A 83 -11.61 11.64 6.29
N THR A 84 -12.31 10.54 6.55
CA THR A 84 -11.75 9.20 6.55
C THR A 84 -12.44 8.32 5.51
N VAL A 85 -11.78 7.23 5.16
CA VAL A 85 -12.37 6.10 4.44
C VAL A 85 -12.24 4.91 5.36
N THR A 86 -13.35 4.39 5.88
CA THR A 86 -13.36 3.32 6.88
C THR A 86 -14.40 2.28 6.51
N ALA A 87 -13.95 1.05 6.25
CA ALA A 87 -14.86 -0.06 5.95
C ALA A 87 -15.73 -0.40 7.16
N ASP A 88 -17.01 -0.71 6.92
CA ASP A 88 -17.97 -1.08 7.98
C ASP A 88 -17.58 -2.39 8.69
N ASP A 89 -16.95 -3.31 7.95
CA ASP A 89 -16.44 -4.59 8.45
C ASP A 89 -15.01 -4.51 9.00
N GLY A 90 -14.38 -3.33 8.97
CA GLY A 90 -13.02 -3.11 9.44
C GLY A 90 -11.91 -3.63 8.52
N SER A 91 -12.24 -4.12 7.32
CA SER A 91 -11.25 -4.70 6.38
C SER A 91 -10.23 -3.69 5.87
N PHE A 92 -10.58 -2.41 5.81
CA PHE A 92 -9.67 -1.32 5.47
C PHE A 92 -10.04 -0.01 6.17
N THR A 93 -9.04 0.82 6.37
CA THR A 93 -9.23 2.17 6.91
C THR A 93 -8.10 3.09 6.50
N SER A 94 -8.42 4.35 6.23
CA SER A 94 -7.44 5.41 6.13
C SER A 94 -7.00 5.85 7.54
N ILE A 95 -6.17 6.89 7.63
CA ILE A 95 -5.76 7.44 8.94
C ILE A 95 -6.98 7.99 9.70
N LYS A 96 -7.13 7.60 10.97
CA LYS A 96 -8.30 7.94 11.81
C LYS A 96 -8.45 9.45 12.12
N THR A 97 -7.36 10.19 12.07
CA THR A 97 -7.36 11.65 12.24
C THR A 97 -7.92 12.41 11.04
N GLY A 98 -8.19 11.69 9.95
CA GLY A 98 -8.69 12.25 8.71
C GLY A 98 -7.59 12.75 7.77
N LEU A 99 -7.92 12.76 6.50
CA LEU A 99 -7.14 13.33 5.40
C LEU A 99 -7.93 14.50 4.81
N ALA A 100 -7.23 15.56 4.41
CA ALA A 100 -7.81 16.76 3.83
C ALA A 100 -7.28 16.99 2.41
N ASN A 101 -7.64 18.11 1.81
CA ASN A 101 -7.32 18.49 0.45
C ASN A 101 -5.88 18.17 0.02
N GLY A 102 -5.74 17.60 -1.17
CA GLY A 102 -4.46 17.19 -1.79
C GLY A 102 -3.91 15.86 -1.31
N LYS A 103 -4.60 15.14 -0.42
CA LYS A 103 -4.21 13.80 0.03
C LYS A 103 -4.94 12.72 -0.74
N THR A 104 -4.34 11.53 -0.76
CA THR A 104 -4.94 10.33 -1.34
C THR A 104 -4.84 9.15 -0.35
N TYR A 105 -5.76 8.21 -0.49
CA TYR A 105 -5.74 6.92 0.14
C TYR A 105 -6.04 5.87 -0.92
N SER A 106 -5.38 4.72 -0.90
CA SER A 106 -5.61 3.63 -1.85
C SER A 106 -5.74 2.30 -1.11
N HIS A 107 -6.62 1.42 -1.63
CA HIS A 107 -6.78 0.07 -1.13
C HIS A 107 -6.97 -0.91 -2.30
N THR A 108 -6.29 -2.07 -2.23
CA THR A 108 -6.41 -3.14 -3.22
C THR A 108 -7.35 -4.23 -2.69
N PHE A 109 -8.37 -4.56 -3.46
CA PHE A 109 -9.40 -5.52 -3.09
C PHE A 109 -9.06 -6.91 -3.63
N GLY A 110 -8.61 -7.81 -2.78
CA GLY A 110 -8.17 -9.16 -3.18
C GLY A 110 -9.30 -10.17 -3.38
N GLN A 111 -10.52 -9.91 -2.88
CA GLN A 111 -11.64 -10.84 -2.90
C GLN A 111 -12.90 -10.19 -3.45
N ALA A 112 -13.71 -10.97 -4.19
CA ALA A 112 -15.02 -10.54 -4.65
C ALA A 112 -15.97 -10.32 -3.46
N GLY A 113 -16.82 -9.30 -3.56
CA GLY A 113 -17.75 -8.95 -2.48
C GLY A 113 -18.26 -7.52 -2.59
N THR A 114 -19.09 -7.12 -1.63
CA THR A 114 -19.58 -5.76 -1.50
C THR A 114 -19.03 -5.15 -0.21
N TYR A 115 -18.22 -4.12 -0.36
CA TYR A 115 -17.55 -3.44 0.74
C TYR A 115 -18.21 -2.08 0.98
N LYS A 116 -18.99 -1.97 2.04
CA LYS A 116 -19.56 -0.70 2.49
C LYS A 116 -18.54 0.03 3.34
N TYR A 117 -18.50 1.34 3.20
CA TYR A 117 -17.59 2.18 3.97
C TYR A 117 -18.22 3.54 4.27
N HIS A 118 -17.70 4.21 5.26
CA HIS A 118 -18.15 5.51 5.72
C HIS A 118 -16.98 6.42 6.12
N CYS A 119 -17.26 7.69 6.32
CA CYS A 119 -16.36 8.59 7.01
C CYS A 119 -16.59 8.47 8.53
N PHE A 120 -15.56 8.07 9.28
CA PHE A 120 -15.64 7.92 10.74
C PHE A 120 -15.95 9.26 11.45
N ILE A 121 -15.51 10.39 10.88
CA ILE A 121 -15.74 11.74 11.42
C ILE A 121 -17.16 12.21 11.10
N HIS A 122 -17.70 11.82 9.94
CA HIS A 122 -19.02 12.22 9.42
C HIS A 122 -19.82 10.98 9.02
N PRO A 123 -20.49 10.29 9.98
CA PRO A 123 -21.09 8.97 9.73
C PRO A 123 -22.21 8.92 8.67
N GLN A 124 -22.75 10.09 8.27
CA GLN A 124 -23.74 10.18 7.20
C GLN A 124 -23.12 10.11 5.79
N MET A 125 -21.81 10.23 5.70
CA MET A 125 -21.05 10.16 4.45
C MET A 125 -20.74 8.68 4.15
N LEU A 126 -21.51 8.07 3.24
CA LEU A 126 -21.49 6.63 2.95
C LEU A 126 -21.00 6.35 1.54
N GLY A 127 -20.34 5.21 1.36
CA GLY A 127 -19.89 4.72 0.06
C GLY A 127 -19.89 3.19 -0.05
N THR A 128 -19.70 2.70 -1.28
CA THR A 128 -19.68 1.25 -1.55
C THR A 128 -18.67 0.92 -2.66
N VAL A 129 -17.91 -0.15 -2.47
CA VAL A 129 -17.10 -0.77 -3.53
C VAL A 129 -17.66 -2.16 -3.81
N GLY A 130 -18.09 -2.41 -5.05
CA GLY A 130 -18.40 -3.74 -5.57
C GLY A 130 -17.14 -4.37 -6.17
N VAL A 131 -16.82 -5.60 -5.80
CA VAL A 131 -15.68 -6.34 -6.34
C VAL A 131 -16.18 -7.63 -7.00
N GLN A 132 -15.83 -7.83 -8.28
CA GLN A 132 -16.26 -8.96 -9.12
C GLN A 132 -15.09 -9.89 -9.46
#